data_20b9b9c565ec85a1efb2a57e0bbac5b7
#
_entry.id   20b9b9c565ec85a1efb2a57e0bbac5b7
#
_cell.length_a   1.000
_cell.length_b   1.000
_cell.length_c   1.000
_cell.angle_alpha   90.00
_cell.angle_beta   90.00
_cell.angle_gamma   90.00
#
_symmetry.space_group_name_H-M   'P 1'
#
loop_
_entity.id
_entity.type
_entity.pdbx_description
1 polymer ?
#
loop_
_entity_poly.entity_id
_entity_poly.type
_entity_poly.pdbx_seq_one_letter_code
_entity_poly.pdbx_strand_id
1 'polypeptide(L)'
;MVCAGASEISMAQWASAYVESALGISKNIGDIIGPCLFAIMMGISRFFYGKYGEKLDLMKFMIASGILCLICYLLAALAPLPFLNLVGCSLCGFSVGIMWPGTISIASKKIPLGGTAMFAFLAMAGDLGGAVGPGIVGLVTQAANDNLKIGVLAGCVFPAVLVLSVLLLKRKREKV
;
A
#
# COMPACT_ATOMS: atom_id res chain seq x y z
N MET A 1 -7.92 0.15 7.81
CA MET A 1 -7.30 1.46 7.50
C MET A 1 -5.84 1.53 7.93
N VAL A 2 -5.46 1.26 9.18
CA VAL A 2 -4.05 1.32 9.62
C VAL A 2 -3.11 0.61 8.66
N CYS A 3 -3.36 -0.65 8.34
CA CYS A 3 -2.53 -1.42 7.41
C CYS A 3 -2.52 -0.86 5.97
N ALA A 4 -3.62 -0.24 5.53
CA ALA A 4 -3.68 0.41 4.22
C ALA A 4 -2.76 1.63 4.17
N GLY A 5 -2.85 2.53 5.16
CA GLY A 5 -1.97 3.69 5.29
C GLY A 5 -0.50 3.29 5.45
N ALA A 6 -0.22 2.30 6.30
CA ALA A 6 1.13 1.79 6.50
C ALA A 6 1.72 1.21 5.19
N SER A 7 0.96 0.40 4.44
CA SER A 7 1.43 -0.17 3.16
C SER A 7 1.68 0.89 2.10
N GLU A 8 0.82 1.91 2.02
CA GLU A 8 0.93 2.98 1.02
C GLU A 8 2.14 3.87 1.32
N ILE A 9 2.18 4.47 2.51
CA ILE A 9 3.17 5.49 2.85
C ILE A 9 4.56 4.89 3.03
N SER A 10 4.68 3.66 3.58
CA SER A 10 5.99 3.01 3.70
C SER A 10 6.66 2.81 2.34
N MET A 11 5.94 2.38 1.31
CA MET A 11 6.54 2.20 -0.01
C MET A 11 6.77 3.53 -0.74
N ALA A 12 5.82 4.46 -0.64
CA ALA A 12 5.92 5.77 -1.28
C ALA A 12 7.13 6.56 -0.78
N GLN A 13 7.41 6.51 0.52
CA GLN A 13 8.53 7.24 1.14
C GLN A 13 9.90 6.72 0.70
N TRP A 14 10.01 5.44 0.37
CA TRP A 14 11.27 4.83 -0.09
C TRP A 14 11.39 4.78 -1.61
N ALA A 15 10.39 5.27 -2.36
CA ALA A 15 10.37 5.25 -3.82
C ALA A 15 11.58 5.96 -4.45
N SER A 16 12.02 7.09 -3.88
CA SER A 16 13.20 7.83 -4.32
C SER A 16 14.46 6.95 -4.29
N ALA A 17 14.72 6.29 -3.16
CA ALA A 17 15.89 5.42 -3.00
C ALA A 17 15.94 4.27 -4.02
N TYR A 18 14.77 3.73 -4.40
CA TYR A 18 14.70 2.72 -5.46
C TYR A 18 15.01 3.27 -6.84
N VAL A 19 14.55 4.49 -7.14
CA VAL A 19 14.85 5.15 -8.43
C VAL A 19 16.35 5.47 -8.52
N GLU A 20 16.93 6.04 -7.48
CA GLU A 20 18.38 6.32 -7.43
C GLU A 20 19.20 5.04 -7.68
N SER A 21 18.87 3.98 -6.95
CA SER A 21 19.57 2.70 -7.08
C SER A 21 19.38 2.04 -8.45
N ALA A 22 18.20 2.18 -9.07
CA ALA A 22 17.90 1.53 -10.34
C ALA A 22 18.47 2.25 -11.57
N LEU A 23 18.47 3.58 -11.53
CA LEU A 23 18.82 4.40 -12.68
C LEU A 23 20.19 5.08 -12.55
N GLY A 24 20.82 5.01 -11.38
CA GLY A 24 22.12 5.67 -11.11
C GLY A 24 22.06 7.19 -11.20
N ILE A 25 20.88 7.80 -10.99
CA ILE A 25 20.67 9.24 -11.07
C ILE A 25 20.90 9.91 -9.71
N SER A 26 21.05 11.24 -9.73
CA SER A 26 21.22 12.02 -8.52
C SER A 26 19.98 11.96 -7.63
N LYS A 27 20.18 12.06 -6.31
CA LYS A 27 19.11 12.07 -5.30
C LYS A 27 18.01 13.09 -5.61
N ASN A 28 18.37 14.30 -6.03
CA ASN A 28 17.41 15.36 -6.33
C ASN A 28 16.41 14.96 -7.44
N ILE A 29 16.88 14.21 -8.44
CA ILE A 29 16.02 13.71 -9.52
C ILE A 29 15.22 12.50 -9.03
N GLY A 30 15.83 11.63 -8.25
CA GLY A 30 15.18 10.47 -7.63
C GLY A 30 14.02 10.88 -6.73
N ASP A 31 14.17 11.94 -5.94
CA ASP A 31 13.13 12.49 -5.05
C ASP A 31 11.89 13.02 -5.81
N ILE A 32 12.04 13.35 -7.08
CA ILE A 32 10.91 13.75 -7.93
C ILE A 32 10.32 12.53 -8.66
N ILE A 33 11.16 11.75 -9.33
CA ILE A 33 10.71 10.66 -10.22
C ILE A 33 10.08 9.52 -9.41
N GLY A 34 10.66 9.12 -8.27
CA GLY A 34 10.18 8.01 -7.48
C GLY A 34 8.75 8.18 -6.99
N PRO A 35 8.46 9.24 -6.19
CA PRO A 35 7.11 9.53 -5.76
C PRO A 35 6.14 9.80 -6.91
N CYS A 36 6.60 10.41 -8.02
CA CYS A 36 5.78 10.67 -9.19
C CYS A 36 5.33 9.37 -9.87
N LEU A 37 6.23 8.41 -10.11
CA LEU A 37 5.88 7.10 -10.68
C LEU A 37 4.88 6.36 -9.78
N PHE A 38 5.11 6.35 -8.48
CA PHE A 38 4.21 5.74 -7.51
C PHE A 38 2.82 6.39 -7.56
N ALA A 39 2.75 7.73 -7.56
CA ALA A 39 1.50 8.49 -7.58
C ALA A 39 0.74 8.30 -8.92
N ILE A 40 1.43 8.25 -10.06
CA ILE A 40 0.81 7.99 -11.37
C ILE A 40 0.15 6.60 -11.36
N MET A 41 0.85 5.57 -10.90
CA MET A 41 0.31 4.22 -10.82
C MET A 41 -0.89 4.13 -9.87
N MET A 42 -0.84 4.84 -8.75
CA MET A 42 -1.95 4.96 -7.82
C MET A 42 -3.15 5.69 -8.46
N GLY A 43 -2.92 6.77 -9.20
CA GLY A 43 -3.95 7.50 -9.93
C GLY A 43 -4.64 6.63 -10.98
N ILE A 44 -3.88 5.84 -11.73
CA ILE A 44 -4.41 4.86 -12.71
C ILE A 44 -5.32 3.86 -12.01
N SER A 45 -4.90 3.30 -10.88
CA SER A 45 -5.70 2.36 -10.09
C SER A 45 -7.03 2.97 -9.63
N ARG A 46 -6.98 4.20 -9.11
CA ARG A 46 -8.19 4.94 -8.68
C ARG A 46 -9.14 5.25 -9.84
N PHE A 47 -8.60 5.60 -11.01
CA PHE A 47 -9.38 5.79 -12.22
C PHE A 47 -10.10 4.51 -12.65
N PHE A 48 -9.39 3.37 -12.67
CA PHE A 48 -10.01 2.06 -12.95
C PHE A 48 -11.11 1.73 -11.96
N TYR A 49 -10.86 1.95 -10.68
CA TYR A 49 -11.89 1.72 -9.66
C TYR A 49 -13.09 2.64 -9.82
N GLY A 50 -12.87 3.92 -10.09
CA GLY A 50 -13.97 4.88 -10.35
C GLY A 50 -14.86 4.45 -11.52
N LYS A 51 -14.26 3.91 -12.59
CA LYS A 51 -14.99 3.49 -13.80
C LYS A 51 -15.70 2.14 -13.65
N TYR A 52 -15.10 1.18 -12.96
CA TYR A 52 -15.57 -0.21 -12.91
C TYR A 52 -16.00 -0.68 -11.53
N GLY A 53 -15.79 0.12 -10.49
CA GLY A 53 -15.99 -0.28 -9.09
C GLY A 53 -17.40 -0.74 -8.73
N GLU A 54 -18.43 -0.19 -9.38
CA GLU A 54 -19.83 -0.62 -9.18
C GLU A 54 -20.09 -2.04 -9.70
N LYS A 55 -19.33 -2.49 -10.70
CA LYS A 55 -19.48 -3.82 -11.33
C LYS A 55 -18.63 -4.89 -10.65
N LEU A 56 -17.69 -4.49 -9.79
CA LEU A 56 -16.74 -5.39 -9.16
C LEU A 56 -17.20 -5.78 -7.74
N ASP A 57 -16.97 -7.04 -7.39
CA ASP A 57 -17.05 -7.46 -5.98
C ASP A 57 -15.92 -6.80 -5.21
N LEU A 58 -16.24 -5.75 -4.47
CA LEU A 58 -15.29 -4.91 -3.75
C LEU A 58 -14.38 -5.71 -2.81
N MET A 59 -14.94 -6.75 -2.14
CA MET A 59 -14.15 -7.60 -1.23
C MET A 59 -13.11 -8.42 -1.98
N LYS A 60 -13.48 -9.01 -3.13
CA LYS A 60 -12.53 -9.77 -3.96
C LYS A 60 -11.47 -8.85 -4.54
N PHE A 61 -11.86 -7.66 -4.97
CA PHE A 61 -10.93 -6.67 -5.52
C PHE A 61 -9.94 -6.18 -4.46
N MET A 62 -10.38 -5.92 -3.23
CA MET A 62 -9.52 -5.57 -2.10
C MET A 62 -8.52 -6.68 -1.76
N ILE A 63 -8.95 -7.95 -1.78
CA ILE A 63 -8.07 -9.10 -1.55
C ILE A 63 -7.02 -9.19 -2.67
N ALA A 64 -7.44 -9.10 -3.94
CA ALA A 64 -6.53 -9.13 -5.07
C ALA A 64 -5.49 -8.00 -5.02
N SER A 65 -5.90 -6.77 -4.70
CA SER A 65 -5.01 -5.63 -4.52
C SER A 65 -4.04 -5.82 -3.35
N GLY A 66 -4.52 -6.38 -2.23
CA GLY A 66 -3.65 -6.69 -1.09
C GLY A 66 -2.61 -7.76 -1.40
N ILE A 67 -2.98 -8.81 -2.14
CA ILE A 67 -2.05 -9.85 -2.61
C ILE A 67 -1.04 -9.24 -3.59
N LEU A 68 -1.50 -8.43 -4.53
CA LEU A 68 -0.61 -7.71 -5.46
C LEU A 68 0.36 -6.82 -4.70
N CYS A 69 -0.11 -6.09 -3.68
CA CYS A 69 0.74 -5.27 -2.82
C CYS A 69 1.83 -6.10 -2.14
N LEU A 70 1.46 -7.27 -1.58
CA LEU A 70 2.43 -8.17 -0.95
C LEU A 70 3.48 -8.66 -1.96
N ILE A 71 3.07 -9.03 -3.18
CA ILE A 71 3.98 -9.41 -4.26
C ILE A 71 4.92 -8.25 -4.62
N CYS A 72 4.40 -7.02 -4.70
CA CYS A 72 5.20 -5.83 -4.98
C CYS A 72 6.25 -5.56 -3.90
N TYR A 73 5.89 -5.72 -2.63
CA TYR A 73 6.81 -5.61 -1.51
C TYR A 73 7.92 -6.67 -1.57
N LEU A 74 7.55 -7.92 -1.84
CA LEU A 74 8.52 -9.01 -2.01
C LEU A 74 9.44 -8.75 -3.21
N LEU A 75 8.89 -8.28 -4.33
CA LEU A 75 9.68 -7.93 -5.50
C LEU A 75 10.65 -6.77 -5.20
N ALA A 76 10.18 -5.72 -4.54
CA ALA A 76 11.01 -4.59 -4.14
C ALA A 76 12.13 -4.98 -3.17
N ALA A 77 11.88 -5.95 -2.25
CA ALA A 77 12.84 -6.39 -1.25
C ALA A 77 13.82 -7.46 -1.76
N LEU A 78 13.35 -8.43 -2.53
CA LEU A 78 14.09 -9.65 -2.83
C LEU A 78 14.70 -9.69 -4.24
N ALA A 79 14.23 -8.86 -5.18
CA ALA A 79 14.75 -8.91 -6.53
C ALA A 79 16.25 -8.59 -6.56
N PRO A 80 17.04 -9.33 -7.38
CA PRO A 80 18.48 -9.12 -7.48
C PRO A 80 18.84 -7.86 -8.27
N LEU A 81 17.99 -7.46 -9.21
CA LEU A 81 18.22 -6.32 -10.11
C LEU A 81 17.54 -5.07 -9.58
N PRO A 82 18.24 -3.93 -9.45
CA PRO A 82 17.66 -2.66 -9.00
C PRO A 82 16.45 -2.21 -9.81
N PHE A 83 16.44 -2.48 -11.11
CA PHE A 83 15.31 -2.18 -11.99
C PHE A 83 14.03 -2.93 -11.58
N LEU A 84 14.13 -4.21 -11.20
CA LEU A 84 12.99 -4.99 -10.71
C LEU A 84 12.47 -4.47 -9.37
N ASN A 85 13.37 -3.97 -8.51
CA ASN A 85 12.97 -3.34 -7.25
C ASN A 85 12.16 -2.07 -7.51
N LEU A 86 12.59 -1.26 -8.49
CA LEU A 86 11.85 -0.08 -8.93
C LEU A 86 10.48 -0.43 -9.51
N VAL A 87 10.40 -1.48 -10.34
CA VAL A 87 9.12 -1.97 -10.88
C VAL A 87 8.20 -2.41 -9.74
N GLY A 88 8.71 -3.15 -8.76
CA GLY A 88 7.95 -3.55 -7.57
C GLY A 88 7.41 -2.35 -6.80
N CYS A 89 8.26 -1.34 -6.57
CA CYS A 89 7.88 -0.10 -5.90
C CYS A 89 6.79 0.66 -6.67
N SER A 90 6.98 0.87 -7.98
CA SER A 90 6.01 1.60 -8.82
C SER A 90 4.66 0.88 -8.91
N LEU A 91 4.68 -0.44 -9.14
CA LEU A 91 3.48 -1.26 -9.23
C LEU A 91 2.75 -1.36 -7.87
N CYS A 92 3.48 -1.21 -6.76
CA CYS A 92 2.88 -1.10 -5.43
C CYS A 92 1.91 0.08 -5.37
N GLY A 93 2.24 1.24 -5.99
CA GLY A 93 1.34 2.37 -6.11
C GLY A 93 -0.01 2.00 -6.71
N PHE A 94 -0.01 1.18 -7.78
CA PHE A 94 -1.24 0.67 -8.38
C PHE A 94 -2.04 -0.19 -7.39
N SER A 95 -1.38 -1.07 -6.65
CA SER A 95 -2.03 -1.99 -5.71
C SER A 95 -2.68 -1.26 -4.52
N VAL A 96 -2.04 -0.23 -3.97
CA VAL A 96 -2.55 0.50 -2.80
C VAL A 96 -3.66 1.49 -3.15
N GLY A 97 -3.78 1.90 -4.41
CA GLY A 97 -4.72 2.93 -4.85
C GLY A 97 -6.17 2.69 -4.45
N ILE A 98 -6.61 1.42 -4.36
CA ILE A 98 -7.97 1.05 -3.95
C ILE A 98 -8.11 0.87 -2.43
N MET A 99 -7.02 0.71 -1.67
CA MET A 99 -7.11 0.29 -0.27
C MET A 99 -7.85 1.29 0.61
N TRP A 100 -7.63 2.58 0.40
CA TRP A 100 -8.34 3.64 1.12
C TRP A 100 -9.80 3.74 0.70
N PRO A 101 -10.12 4.04 -0.58
CA PRO A 101 -11.51 4.19 -1.02
C PRO A 101 -12.30 2.89 -0.84
N GLY A 102 -11.67 1.73 -1.04
CA GLY A 102 -12.30 0.43 -0.82
C GLY A 102 -12.67 0.18 0.63
N THR A 103 -11.78 0.51 1.59
CA THR A 103 -12.07 0.36 3.01
C THR A 103 -13.21 1.29 3.45
N ILE A 104 -13.19 2.54 3.00
CA ILE A 104 -14.27 3.51 3.26
C ILE A 104 -15.60 3.00 2.69
N SER A 105 -15.59 2.50 1.45
CA SER A 105 -16.79 1.97 0.79
C SER A 105 -17.34 0.72 1.49
N ILE A 106 -16.48 -0.15 2.00
CA ILE A 106 -16.92 -1.32 2.81
C ILE A 106 -17.53 -0.85 4.13
N ALA A 107 -16.91 0.11 4.80
CA ALA A 107 -17.40 0.62 6.08
C ALA A 107 -18.75 1.32 5.92
N SER A 108 -18.92 2.18 4.91
CA SER A 108 -20.19 2.88 4.65
C SER A 108 -21.35 1.92 4.34
N LYS A 109 -21.07 0.83 3.61
CA LYS A 109 -22.08 -0.21 3.35
C LYS A 109 -22.45 -1.04 4.58
N LYS A 110 -21.51 -1.23 5.51
CA LYS A 110 -21.74 -2.03 6.73
C LYS A 110 -22.32 -1.24 7.89
N ILE A 111 -22.06 0.06 7.93
CA ILE A 111 -22.47 0.97 9.01
C ILE A 111 -23.15 2.19 8.39
N PRO A 112 -24.38 2.05 7.84
CA PRO A 112 -25.05 3.13 7.12
C PRO A 112 -25.27 4.40 7.96
N LEU A 113 -25.39 4.23 9.29
CA LEU A 113 -25.61 5.33 10.25
C LEU A 113 -24.32 5.86 10.87
N GLY A 114 -23.15 5.44 10.39
CA GLY A 114 -21.85 5.83 10.94
C GLY A 114 -21.49 7.31 10.81
N GLY A 115 -22.09 8.00 9.85
CA GLY A 115 -21.94 9.44 9.67
C GLY A 115 -20.49 9.91 9.53
N THR A 116 -20.29 11.22 9.73
CA THR A 116 -18.98 11.87 9.61
C THR A 116 -17.95 11.32 10.60
N ALA A 117 -18.38 10.95 11.81
CA ALA A 117 -17.48 10.43 12.84
C ALA A 117 -16.80 9.13 12.40
N MET A 118 -17.53 8.22 11.75
CA MET A 118 -16.95 6.98 11.23
C MET A 118 -15.84 7.26 10.21
N PHE A 119 -16.07 8.19 9.29
CA PHE A 119 -15.07 8.56 8.29
C PHE A 119 -13.84 9.22 8.92
N ALA A 120 -14.05 10.09 9.92
CA ALA A 120 -12.97 10.72 10.67
C ALA A 120 -12.09 9.69 11.39
N PHE A 121 -12.69 8.71 12.09
CA PHE A 121 -11.94 7.62 12.73
C PHE A 121 -11.20 6.73 11.72
N LEU A 122 -11.80 6.46 10.57
CA LEU A 122 -11.13 5.68 9.51
C LEU A 122 -9.94 6.45 8.95
N ALA A 123 -10.08 7.75 8.67
CA ALA A 123 -9.00 8.59 8.20
C ALA A 123 -7.85 8.64 9.22
N MET A 124 -8.17 8.97 10.48
CA MET A 124 -7.20 9.00 11.58
C MET A 124 -6.44 7.66 11.72
N ALA A 125 -7.15 6.53 11.61
CA ALA A 125 -6.52 5.22 11.64
C ALA A 125 -5.59 4.99 10.43
N GLY A 126 -5.93 5.52 9.25
CA GLY A 126 -5.08 5.47 8.07
C GLY A 126 -3.82 6.31 8.23
N ASP A 127 -3.98 7.54 8.73
CA ASP A 127 -2.87 8.47 9.00
C ASP A 127 -1.91 7.92 10.07
N LEU A 128 -2.47 7.29 11.14
CA LEU A 128 -1.66 6.60 12.14
C LEU A 128 -0.82 5.48 11.49
N GLY A 129 -1.41 4.70 10.59
CA GLY A 129 -0.67 3.70 9.82
C GLY A 129 0.42 4.32 8.95
N GLY A 130 0.09 5.43 8.28
CA GLY A 130 1.04 6.19 7.46
C GLY A 130 2.20 6.80 8.24
N ALA A 131 2.01 7.12 9.50
CA ALA A 131 3.07 7.59 10.39
C ALA A 131 3.93 6.43 10.93
N VAL A 132 3.28 5.38 11.43
CA VAL A 132 3.97 4.25 12.10
C VAL A 132 4.65 3.32 11.09
N GLY A 133 4.03 3.09 9.92
CA GLY A 133 4.54 2.16 8.92
C GLY A 133 5.96 2.47 8.44
N PRO A 134 6.22 3.67 7.88
CA PRO A 134 7.56 4.07 7.46
C PRO A 134 8.56 4.09 8.62
N GLY A 135 8.11 4.46 9.83
CA GLY A 135 8.93 4.42 11.04
C GLY A 135 9.45 3.02 11.34
N ILE A 136 8.57 2.00 11.28
CA ILE A 136 8.97 0.60 11.48
C ILE A 136 9.94 0.16 10.39
N VAL A 137 9.66 0.45 9.11
CA VAL A 137 10.57 0.13 7.99
C VAL A 137 11.93 0.79 8.20
N GLY A 138 11.95 2.08 8.58
CA GLY A 138 13.19 2.82 8.83
C GLY A 138 14.00 2.25 10.00
N LEU A 139 13.36 1.95 11.13
CA LEU A 139 14.03 1.34 12.29
C LEU A 139 14.63 -0.03 11.95
N VAL A 140 13.89 -0.88 11.22
CA VAL A 140 14.41 -2.19 10.79
C VAL A 140 15.54 -2.03 9.78
N THR A 141 15.46 -1.07 8.85
CA THR A 141 16.54 -0.74 7.90
C THR A 141 17.82 -0.36 8.66
N GLN A 142 17.71 0.55 9.62
CA GLN A 142 18.83 1.00 10.44
C GLN A 142 19.44 -0.15 11.28
N ALA A 143 18.59 -0.96 11.92
CA ALA A 143 19.03 -2.13 12.67
C ALA A 143 19.72 -3.21 11.80
N ALA A 144 19.41 -3.22 10.49
CA ALA A 144 19.98 -4.13 9.50
C ALA A 144 21.19 -3.50 8.74
N ASN A 145 21.96 -2.63 9.37
CA ASN A 145 23.11 -1.91 8.78
C ASN A 145 22.72 -1.12 7.52
N ASP A 146 21.67 -0.34 7.60
CA ASP A 146 21.11 0.49 6.52
C ASP A 146 20.68 -0.30 5.27
N ASN A 147 20.35 -1.58 5.45
CA ASN A 147 19.84 -2.40 4.36
C ASN A 147 18.32 -2.18 4.16
N LEU A 148 18.00 -1.29 3.22
CA LEU A 148 16.61 -0.95 2.87
C LEU A 148 15.77 -2.17 2.49
N LYS A 149 16.36 -3.18 1.83
CA LYS A 149 15.64 -4.40 1.42
C LYS A 149 15.07 -5.16 2.62
N ILE A 150 15.81 -5.21 3.73
CA ILE A 150 15.35 -5.86 4.97
C ILE A 150 14.23 -5.06 5.62
N GLY A 151 14.35 -3.73 5.64
CA GLY A 151 13.28 -2.86 6.14
C GLY A 151 11.98 -3.01 5.36
N VAL A 152 12.06 -2.99 4.02
CA VAL A 152 10.89 -3.19 3.15
C VAL A 152 10.32 -4.61 3.29
N LEU A 153 11.16 -5.61 3.47
CA LEU A 153 10.69 -6.98 3.74
C LEU A 153 9.89 -7.06 5.04
N ALA A 154 10.32 -6.38 6.10
CA ALA A 154 9.53 -6.27 7.33
C ALA A 154 8.19 -5.57 7.09
N GLY A 155 8.14 -4.60 6.17
CA GLY A 155 6.91 -3.93 5.75
C GLY A 155 5.86 -4.84 5.11
N CYS A 156 6.23 -6.05 4.64
CA CYS A 156 5.28 -7.04 4.11
C CYS A 156 4.19 -7.44 5.13
N VAL A 157 4.42 -7.22 6.41
CA VAL A 157 3.43 -7.49 7.46
C VAL A 157 2.14 -6.68 7.25
N PHE A 158 2.25 -5.44 6.76
CA PHE A 158 1.09 -4.57 6.60
C PHE A 158 0.11 -5.07 5.54
N PRO A 159 0.51 -5.32 4.27
CA PRO A 159 -0.41 -5.89 3.29
C PRO A 159 -0.87 -7.30 3.67
N ALA A 160 -0.04 -8.12 4.33
CA ALA A 160 -0.45 -9.45 4.79
C ALA A 160 -1.59 -9.39 5.83
N VAL A 161 -1.46 -8.51 6.85
CA VAL A 161 -2.51 -8.29 7.86
C VAL A 161 -3.77 -7.69 7.22
N LEU A 162 -3.63 -6.81 6.23
CA LEU A 162 -4.76 -6.26 5.50
C LEU A 162 -5.53 -7.37 4.77
N VAL A 163 -4.84 -8.21 3.99
CA VAL A 163 -5.45 -9.34 3.28
C VAL A 163 -6.17 -10.27 4.25
N LEU A 164 -5.51 -10.65 5.35
CA LEU A 164 -6.10 -11.50 6.38
C LEU A 164 -7.38 -10.88 6.97
N SER A 165 -7.34 -9.59 7.29
CA SER A 165 -8.49 -8.85 7.83
C SER A 165 -9.67 -8.85 6.87
N VAL A 166 -9.43 -8.60 5.56
CA VAL A 166 -10.50 -8.61 4.55
C VAL A 166 -11.04 -10.01 4.32
N LEU A 167 -10.20 -11.05 4.34
CA LEU A 167 -10.62 -12.45 4.25
C LEU A 167 -11.52 -12.85 5.41
N LEU A 168 -11.17 -12.47 6.64
CA LEU A 168 -11.99 -12.74 7.83
C LEU A 168 -13.34 -12.03 7.75
N LEU A 169 -13.37 -10.79 7.26
CA LEU A 169 -14.62 -10.06 7.03
C LEU A 169 -15.50 -10.72 5.95
N LYS A 170 -14.90 -11.22 4.88
CA LYS A 170 -15.60 -11.94 3.82
C LYS A 170 -16.22 -13.23 4.35
N ARG A 171 -15.45 -14.03 5.09
CA ARG A 171 -15.90 -15.30 5.66
C ARG A 171 -17.07 -15.14 6.65
N LYS A 172 -17.08 -14.02 7.41
CA LYS A 172 -18.23 -13.69 8.26
C LYS A 172 -19.49 -13.35 7.46
N ARG A 173 -19.34 -12.74 6.27
CA ARG A 173 -20.46 -12.41 5.39
C ARG A 173 -21.11 -13.64 4.77
N GLU A 174 -20.35 -14.70 4.49
CA GLU A 174 -20.84 -15.94 3.90
C GLU A 174 -21.55 -16.87 4.92
N LYS A 175 -21.42 -16.57 6.23
CA LYS A 175 -22.04 -17.35 7.33
C LYS A 175 -23.34 -16.73 7.89
N VAL A 176 -23.72 -15.55 7.45
CA VAL A 176 -24.96 -14.82 7.80
C VAL A 176 -25.87 -14.75 6.60
#